data_798a84bcca78e50e0e49075661fa7f6e
#
_entry.id   798a84bcca78e50e0e49075661fa7f6e
#
_cell.length_a   1.000
_cell.length_b   1.000
_cell.length_c   1.000
_cell.angle_alpha   90.00
_cell.angle_beta   90.00
_cell.angle_gamma   90.00
#
_symmetry.space_group_name_H-M   'P 1'
#
loop_
_entity.id
_entity.type
_entity.pdbx_description
1 polymer ?
#
loop_
_entity_poly.entity_id
_entity_poly.type
_entity_poly.pdbx_seq_one_letter_code
_entity_poly.pdbx_strand_id
1 'polypeptide(L)'
;MTDRRYCERDAFRWSAEASGDGDVTFHDGLSNRAIDRVGVLLRELRSATAPAPIDSAEVDVALLALETFRSRFTSSQVLARVRIGVEHYARQTVPGTRAVQRTKKTDRIIGKLVRQPSLKLSRLEDVAGCRIVVPTLAQQYEIVERLRRAWGDSVTRHRDYVAEPKETGYRAHHLIVRRDALPVEIQIRTDYQHRWARTVEAEEIRRGTLLKDGEGDAQVLATFRALAQAGAEFDAGLIANETEFNRRFSDILRGEA
;
A
#
# COMPACT_ATOMS: atom_id res chain seq x y z
N MET A 1 -34.25 -6.56 7.73
CA MET A 1 -33.76 -6.69 9.13
C MET A 1 -32.29 -7.06 9.04
N THR A 2 -31.44 -6.07 9.00
CA THR A 2 -29.99 -6.20 8.82
C THR A 2 -29.33 -6.25 10.19
N ASP A 3 -28.64 -7.34 10.42
CA ASP A 3 -28.01 -7.67 11.70
C ASP A 3 -26.90 -6.67 12.05
N ARG A 4 -27.25 -5.66 12.87
CA ARG A 4 -26.32 -4.70 13.47
C ARG A 4 -25.36 -5.33 14.51
N ARG A 5 -25.40 -6.65 14.72
CA ARG A 5 -24.75 -7.33 15.85
C ARG A 5 -23.30 -7.76 15.62
N TYR A 6 -22.74 -7.56 14.43
CA TYR A 6 -21.35 -7.93 14.16
C TYR A 6 -20.33 -6.78 14.38
N CYS A 7 -20.81 -5.57 14.70
CA CYS A 7 -19.93 -4.40 14.95
C CYS A 7 -19.67 -4.08 16.43
N GLU A 8 -20.36 -4.69 17.39
CA GLU A 8 -20.34 -4.20 18.78
C GLU A 8 -19.93 -5.21 19.85
N ARG A 9 -19.53 -6.43 19.53
CA ARG A 9 -19.06 -7.37 20.56
C ARG A 9 -17.61 -7.76 20.33
N ASP A 10 -16.85 -7.55 21.40
CA ASP A 10 -15.44 -7.81 21.64
C ASP A 10 -14.49 -6.68 21.27
N ALA A 11 -14.74 -5.52 21.89
CA ALA A 11 -13.73 -4.50 22.10
C ALA A 11 -12.69 -5.02 23.10
N PHE A 12 -11.74 -5.83 22.62
CA PHE A 12 -10.43 -5.87 23.24
C PHE A 12 -9.83 -4.48 22.98
N ARG A 13 -10.03 -3.57 23.95
CA ARG A 13 -9.44 -2.22 23.91
C ARG A 13 -7.94 -2.35 24.00
N TRP A 14 -7.27 -2.26 22.88
CA TRP A 14 -5.89 -1.86 22.81
C TRP A 14 -5.84 -0.36 23.14
N SER A 15 -5.67 0.00 24.39
CA SER A 15 -5.52 1.39 24.78
C SER A 15 -4.11 1.85 24.45
N ALA A 16 -3.98 2.74 23.47
CA ALA A 16 -2.82 3.59 23.37
C ALA A 16 -3.01 4.73 24.38
N GLU A 17 -2.11 4.87 25.33
CA GLU A 17 -2.12 6.01 26.25
C GLU A 17 -1.45 7.20 25.55
N ALA A 18 -2.18 8.32 25.43
CA ALA A 18 -1.61 9.57 24.98
C ALA A 18 -0.95 10.26 26.18
N SER A 19 0.35 10.49 26.12
CA SER A 19 1.03 11.40 27.02
C SER A 19 0.62 12.84 26.70
N GLY A 20 0.63 13.73 27.70
CA GLY A 20 0.13 15.11 27.59
C GLY A 20 0.86 16.00 26.57
N ASP A 21 1.90 15.52 25.90
CA ASP A 21 2.62 16.15 24.79
C ASP A 21 2.20 15.63 23.39
N GLY A 22 1.15 14.82 23.32
CA GLY A 22 0.63 14.24 22.07
C GLY A 22 1.43 13.05 21.54
N ASP A 23 2.42 12.53 22.28
CA ASP A 23 3.17 11.33 21.91
C ASP A 23 2.37 10.08 22.33
N VAL A 24 2.13 9.18 21.36
CA VAL A 24 1.38 7.93 21.57
C VAL A 24 2.38 6.83 21.86
N THR A 25 2.30 6.23 23.07
CA THR A 25 3.06 5.03 23.42
C THR A 25 2.18 3.80 23.23
N PHE A 26 2.71 2.80 22.57
CA PHE A 26 2.03 1.53 22.33
C PHE A 26 2.43 0.48 23.38
N HIS A 27 1.70 -0.61 23.46
CA HIS A 27 1.96 -1.70 24.43
C HIS A 27 3.34 -2.35 24.32
N ASP A 28 4.01 -2.19 23.18
CA ASP A 28 5.40 -2.63 22.98
C ASP A 28 6.43 -1.69 23.63
N GLY A 29 5.98 -0.65 24.30
CA GLY A 29 6.83 0.34 24.98
C GLY A 29 7.47 1.38 24.05
N LEU A 30 7.23 1.33 22.75
CA LEU A 30 7.81 2.26 21.79
C LEU A 30 6.86 3.42 21.52
N SER A 31 7.26 4.64 21.88
CA SER A 31 6.52 5.86 21.50
C SER A 31 6.77 6.23 20.04
N ASN A 32 5.88 7.06 19.48
CA ASN A 32 6.06 7.58 18.11
C ASN A 32 7.37 8.35 17.98
N ARG A 33 7.80 9.08 19.02
CA ARG A 33 9.10 9.79 19.05
C ARG A 33 10.28 8.81 18.96
N ALA A 34 10.21 7.67 19.66
CA ALA A 34 11.23 6.62 19.58
C ALA A 34 11.28 6.01 18.18
N ILE A 35 10.14 5.69 17.60
CA ILE A 35 10.04 5.17 16.22
C ILE A 35 10.58 6.18 15.19
N ASP A 36 10.33 7.46 15.36
CA ASP A 36 10.84 8.49 14.44
C ASP A 36 12.37 8.61 14.53
N ARG A 37 12.97 8.47 15.73
CA ARG A 37 14.43 8.40 15.86
C ARG A 37 15.03 7.19 15.15
N VAL A 38 14.38 6.02 15.27
CA VAL A 38 14.76 4.83 14.49
C VAL A 38 14.70 5.11 12.99
N GLY A 39 13.68 5.80 12.52
CA GLY A 39 13.56 6.20 11.11
C GLY A 39 14.69 7.11 10.63
N VAL A 40 15.20 8.02 11.48
CA VAL A 40 16.36 8.86 11.17
C VAL A 40 17.61 7.99 11.05
N LEU A 41 17.90 7.14 12.03
CA LEU A 41 19.06 6.25 12.03
C LEU A 41 19.10 5.32 10.81
N LEU A 42 17.95 4.69 10.48
CA LEU A 42 17.83 3.81 9.32
C LEU A 42 18.06 4.54 7.98
N ARG A 43 17.72 5.83 7.91
CA ARG A 43 18.00 6.68 6.75
C ARG A 43 19.49 6.96 6.63
N GLU A 44 20.14 7.32 7.73
CA GLU A 44 21.59 7.60 7.78
C GLU A 44 22.40 6.37 7.38
N LEU A 45 22.05 5.19 7.89
CA LEU A 45 22.66 3.91 7.54
C LEU A 45 22.68 3.61 6.03
N ARG A 46 21.68 4.07 5.28
CA ARG A 46 21.57 3.80 3.84
C ARG A 46 22.01 4.99 2.98
N SER A 47 22.34 6.11 3.61
CA SER A 47 22.85 7.29 2.93
C SER A 47 24.36 7.18 2.77
N ALA A 48 24.89 7.42 1.57
CA ALA A 48 26.33 7.51 1.33
C ALA A 48 27.00 8.69 2.05
N THR A 49 26.23 9.54 2.74
CA THR A 49 26.67 10.74 3.46
C THR A 49 26.63 10.58 4.98
N ALA A 50 26.64 9.35 5.49
CA ALA A 50 26.70 9.12 6.92
C ALA A 50 27.96 9.78 7.53
N PRO A 51 27.82 10.62 8.57
CA PRO A 51 28.91 11.42 9.09
C PRO A 51 29.99 10.59 9.88
N ALA A 52 29.63 9.36 10.27
CA ALA A 52 30.54 8.43 10.98
C ALA A 52 30.09 6.98 10.73
N PRO A 53 30.99 5.98 10.91
CA PRO A 53 30.57 4.58 10.93
C PRO A 53 29.60 4.36 12.10
N ILE A 54 28.40 3.86 11.77
CA ILE A 54 27.38 3.53 12.77
C ILE A 54 27.73 2.16 13.36
N ASP A 55 27.67 2.04 14.69
CA ASP A 55 27.94 0.79 15.38
C ASP A 55 26.95 -0.31 14.94
N SER A 56 27.47 -1.52 14.71
CA SER A 56 26.65 -2.66 14.34
C SER A 56 25.53 -2.96 15.36
N ALA A 57 25.80 -2.74 16.64
CA ALA A 57 24.79 -2.91 17.71
C ALA A 57 23.67 -1.89 17.60
N GLU A 58 23.93 -0.64 17.21
CA GLU A 58 22.89 0.37 16.94
C GLU A 58 22.04 0.00 15.74
N VAL A 59 22.64 -0.60 14.71
CA VAL A 59 21.95 -1.09 13.52
C VAL A 59 20.96 -2.19 13.91
N ASP A 60 21.41 -3.18 14.69
CA ASP A 60 20.59 -4.31 15.12
C ASP A 60 19.41 -3.84 15.98
N VAL A 61 19.65 -2.90 16.90
CA VAL A 61 18.61 -2.28 17.73
C VAL A 61 17.58 -1.54 16.87
N ALA A 62 18.03 -0.77 15.87
CA ALA A 62 17.15 -0.05 14.97
C ALA A 62 16.28 -0.98 14.11
N LEU A 63 16.88 -2.05 13.60
CA LEU A 63 16.14 -3.07 12.82
C LEU A 63 15.12 -3.82 13.69
N LEU A 64 15.49 -4.18 14.93
CA LEU A 64 14.57 -4.80 15.88
C LEU A 64 13.40 -3.87 16.21
N ALA A 65 13.67 -2.59 16.45
CA ALA A 65 12.62 -1.59 16.71
C ALA A 65 11.70 -1.40 15.49
N LEU A 66 12.24 -1.43 14.26
CA LEU A 66 11.45 -1.40 13.05
C LEU A 66 10.55 -2.63 12.92
N GLU A 67 11.06 -3.83 13.19
CA GLU A 67 10.25 -5.06 13.17
C GLU A 67 9.18 -5.03 14.27
N THR A 68 9.49 -4.55 15.45
CA THR A 68 8.52 -4.34 16.53
C THR A 68 7.42 -3.38 16.09
N PHE A 69 7.77 -2.26 15.46
CA PHE A 69 6.80 -1.33 14.89
C PHE A 69 5.90 -1.99 13.82
N ARG A 70 6.48 -2.78 12.92
CA ARG A 70 5.73 -3.51 11.90
C ARG A 70 4.79 -4.56 12.50
N SER A 71 5.23 -5.23 13.56
CA SER A 71 4.43 -6.27 14.22
C SER A 71 3.15 -5.72 14.87
N ARG A 72 3.08 -4.43 15.21
CA ARG A 72 1.86 -3.78 15.73
C ARG A 72 0.64 -4.04 14.84
N PHE A 73 0.83 -4.04 13.53
CA PHE A 73 -0.26 -4.19 12.55
C PHE A 73 -0.78 -5.62 12.46
N THR A 74 0.04 -6.60 12.79
CA THR A 74 -0.31 -8.04 12.74
C THR A 74 -0.71 -8.58 14.11
N SER A 75 0.05 -8.26 15.14
CA SER A 75 -0.21 -8.73 16.52
C SER A 75 -1.49 -8.16 17.10
N SER A 76 -1.83 -6.89 16.79
CA SER A 76 -3.09 -6.25 17.21
C SER A 76 -4.31 -6.74 16.43
N GLN A 77 -4.14 -7.62 15.47
CA GLN A 77 -5.19 -8.08 14.53
C GLN A 77 -5.85 -6.96 13.70
N VAL A 78 -5.33 -5.73 13.77
CA VAL A 78 -5.88 -4.58 13.03
C VAL A 78 -5.96 -4.87 11.55
N LEU A 79 -4.86 -5.37 10.97
CA LEU A 79 -4.80 -5.73 9.56
C LEU A 79 -5.80 -6.83 9.20
N ALA A 80 -5.97 -7.84 10.04
CA ALA A 80 -6.92 -8.92 9.83
C ALA A 80 -8.37 -8.42 9.85
N ARG A 81 -8.73 -7.55 10.81
CA ARG A 81 -10.07 -6.95 10.91
C ARG A 81 -10.39 -6.07 9.71
N VAL A 82 -9.43 -5.23 9.28
CA VAL A 82 -9.60 -4.41 8.07
C VAL A 82 -9.79 -5.30 6.84
N ARG A 83 -8.95 -6.33 6.67
CA ARG A 83 -9.09 -7.29 5.56
C ARG A 83 -10.45 -7.95 5.50
N ILE A 84 -10.95 -8.45 6.65
CA ILE A 84 -12.26 -9.11 6.74
C ILE A 84 -13.37 -8.12 6.36
N GLY A 85 -13.30 -6.88 6.86
CA GLY A 85 -14.27 -5.84 6.52
C GLY A 85 -14.24 -5.46 5.04
N VAL A 86 -13.05 -5.29 4.44
CA VAL A 86 -12.90 -5.05 3.00
C VAL A 86 -13.51 -6.19 2.18
N GLU A 87 -13.21 -7.43 2.55
CA GLU A 87 -13.72 -8.62 1.87
C GLU A 87 -15.25 -8.72 1.99
N HIS A 88 -15.80 -8.40 3.16
CA HIS A 88 -17.25 -8.38 3.38
C HIS A 88 -17.97 -7.40 2.42
N TYR A 89 -17.51 -6.14 2.34
CA TYR A 89 -18.13 -5.15 1.46
C TYR A 89 -17.85 -5.42 -0.01
N ALA A 90 -16.69 -5.92 -0.37
CA ALA A 90 -16.36 -6.26 -1.75
C ALA A 90 -17.23 -7.40 -2.29
N ARG A 91 -17.51 -8.41 -1.48
CA ARG A 91 -18.38 -9.55 -1.87
C ARG A 91 -19.82 -9.18 -2.14
N GLN A 92 -20.29 -8.05 -1.62
CA GLN A 92 -21.63 -7.54 -1.92
C GLN A 92 -21.72 -7.00 -3.36
N THR A 93 -20.60 -6.58 -3.96
CA THR A 93 -20.52 -6.13 -5.35
C THR A 93 -20.02 -7.24 -6.27
N VAL A 94 -19.01 -7.99 -5.81
CA VAL A 94 -18.36 -9.08 -6.58
C VAL A 94 -18.28 -10.33 -5.70
N PRO A 95 -19.24 -11.26 -5.82
CA PRO A 95 -19.23 -12.52 -5.08
C PRO A 95 -17.90 -13.27 -5.27
N GLY A 96 -17.37 -13.85 -4.20
CA GLY A 96 -16.10 -14.59 -4.24
C GLY A 96 -14.83 -13.75 -4.14
N THR A 97 -14.92 -12.41 -4.18
CA THR A 97 -13.74 -11.54 -3.99
C THR A 97 -13.02 -11.86 -2.68
N ARG A 98 -11.70 -11.92 -2.77
CA ARG A 98 -10.82 -12.10 -1.61
C ARG A 98 -9.87 -10.94 -1.45
N ALA A 99 -9.67 -10.53 -0.19
CA ALA A 99 -8.69 -9.52 0.17
C ALA A 99 -7.39 -10.21 0.63
N VAL A 100 -6.28 -9.85 -0.01
CA VAL A 100 -4.94 -10.35 0.30
C VAL A 100 -4.22 -9.34 1.18
N GLN A 101 -3.74 -9.78 2.33
CA GLN A 101 -2.93 -8.96 3.24
C GLN A 101 -1.51 -8.80 2.71
N ARG A 102 -0.90 -7.67 3.03
CA ARG A 102 0.52 -7.41 2.80
C ARG A 102 1.10 -6.53 3.89
N THR A 103 2.33 -6.79 4.25
CA THR A 103 3.16 -5.86 5.00
C THR A 103 4.30 -5.39 4.12
N LYS A 104 4.68 -4.13 4.26
CA LYS A 104 5.78 -3.55 3.49
C LYS A 104 7.10 -4.13 3.97
N LYS A 105 7.96 -4.58 3.05
CA LYS A 105 9.28 -5.11 3.37
C LYS A 105 10.16 -4.03 3.99
N THR A 106 11.01 -4.41 4.93
CA THR A 106 11.97 -3.55 5.62
C THR A 106 12.77 -2.68 4.66
N ASP A 107 13.39 -3.26 3.62
CA ASP A 107 14.14 -2.52 2.61
C ASP A 107 13.33 -1.44 1.90
N ARG A 108 12.05 -1.73 1.62
CA ARG A 108 11.14 -0.78 0.97
C ARG A 108 10.71 0.35 1.92
N ILE A 109 10.66 0.10 3.24
CA ILE A 109 10.43 1.14 4.24
C ILE A 109 11.64 2.06 4.29
N ILE A 110 12.85 1.51 4.47
CA ILE A 110 14.09 2.26 4.54
C ILE A 110 14.30 3.08 3.27
N GLY A 111 14.13 2.45 2.09
CA GLY A 111 14.23 3.15 0.81
C GLY A 111 13.26 4.32 0.68
N LYS A 112 12.03 4.20 1.21
CA LYS A 112 11.06 5.31 1.21
C LYS A 112 11.49 6.44 2.13
N LEU A 113 12.04 6.14 3.31
CA LEU A 113 12.56 7.14 4.24
C LEU A 113 13.77 7.90 3.65
N VAL A 114 14.63 7.23 2.90
CA VAL A 114 15.76 7.87 2.18
C VAL A 114 15.26 8.85 1.12
N ARG A 115 14.30 8.41 0.28
CA ARG A 115 13.76 9.27 -0.79
C ARG A 115 12.91 10.43 -0.28
N GLN A 116 12.32 10.31 0.90
CA GLN A 116 11.46 11.33 1.52
C GLN A 116 12.03 11.75 2.87
N PRO A 117 13.06 12.59 2.92
CA PRO A 117 13.78 12.94 4.15
C PRO A 117 12.92 13.57 5.25
N SER A 118 11.84 14.28 4.89
CA SER A 118 10.89 14.86 5.84
C SER A 118 9.88 13.86 6.40
N LEU A 119 9.80 12.64 5.82
CA LEU A 119 8.85 11.64 6.24
C LEU A 119 9.28 11.00 7.56
N LYS A 120 8.40 11.01 8.55
CA LYS A 120 8.57 10.33 9.83
C LYS A 120 8.11 8.88 9.71
N LEU A 121 8.87 7.94 10.33
CA LEU A 121 8.55 6.51 10.30
C LEU A 121 7.17 6.24 10.94
N SER A 122 6.84 6.91 12.04
CA SER A 122 5.54 6.79 12.72
C SER A 122 4.35 7.25 11.85
N ARG A 123 4.59 8.04 10.81
CA ARG A 123 3.57 8.57 9.89
C ARG A 123 3.46 7.79 8.58
N LEU A 124 4.19 6.67 8.45
CA LEU A 124 4.01 5.77 7.31
C LEU A 124 2.63 5.14 7.32
N GLU A 125 1.85 5.38 6.27
CA GLU A 125 0.47 4.88 6.12
C GLU A 125 0.38 3.54 5.38
N ASP A 126 1.49 3.10 4.76
CA ASP A 126 1.56 1.92 3.89
C ASP A 126 2.45 0.79 4.44
N VAL A 127 2.67 0.77 5.77
CA VAL A 127 3.40 -0.31 6.47
C VAL A 127 2.66 -1.62 6.35
N ALA A 128 1.35 -1.57 6.52
CA ALA A 128 0.46 -2.71 6.35
C ALA A 128 -0.74 -2.34 5.50
N GLY A 129 -1.26 -3.30 4.78
CA GLY A 129 -2.40 -3.08 3.91
C GLY A 129 -3.04 -4.36 3.44
N CYS A 130 -4.13 -4.21 2.71
CA CYS A 130 -4.74 -5.29 1.97
C CYS A 130 -5.04 -4.84 0.54
N ARG A 131 -5.19 -5.83 -0.32
CA ARG A 131 -5.50 -5.62 -1.74
C ARG A 131 -6.69 -6.48 -2.13
N ILE A 132 -7.58 -5.88 -2.90
CA ILE A 132 -8.60 -6.60 -3.67
C ILE A 132 -8.40 -6.33 -5.15
N VAL A 133 -8.79 -7.31 -5.95
CA VAL A 133 -8.80 -7.23 -7.41
C VAL A 133 -10.20 -7.56 -7.88
N VAL A 134 -10.71 -6.77 -8.81
CA VAL A 134 -12.09 -6.85 -9.33
C VAL A 134 -12.09 -6.78 -10.85
N PRO A 135 -13.09 -7.34 -11.51
CA PRO A 135 -13.12 -7.42 -12.99
C PRO A 135 -13.23 -6.06 -13.69
N THR A 136 -13.97 -5.08 -13.13
CA THR A 136 -14.31 -3.85 -13.87
C THR A 136 -14.10 -2.58 -13.07
N LEU A 137 -13.93 -1.44 -13.78
CA LEU A 137 -13.88 -0.10 -13.17
C LEU A 137 -15.15 0.21 -12.38
N ALA A 138 -16.33 -0.10 -12.92
CA ALA A 138 -17.60 0.17 -12.25
C ALA A 138 -17.67 -0.50 -10.88
N GLN A 139 -17.26 -1.78 -10.79
CA GLN A 139 -17.19 -2.52 -9.54
C GLN A 139 -16.13 -1.96 -8.59
N GLN A 140 -15.00 -1.51 -9.13
CA GLN A 140 -13.93 -0.88 -8.36
C GLN A 140 -14.45 0.41 -7.67
N TYR A 141 -15.10 1.30 -8.41
CA TYR A 141 -15.70 2.53 -7.88
C TYR A 141 -16.81 2.23 -6.87
N GLU A 142 -17.70 1.28 -7.18
CA GLU A 142 -18.78 0.88 -6.28
C GLU A 142 -18.25 0.41 -4.92
N ILE A 143 -17.21 -0.42 -4.91
CA ILE A 143 -16.60 -0.90 -3.67
C ILE A 143 -15.95 0.25 -2.88
N VAL A 144 -15.28 1.18 -3.56
CA VAL A 144 -14.72 2.39 -2.93
C VAL A 144 -15.82 3.16 -2.20
N GLU A 145 -16.94 3.43 -2.88
CA GLU A 145 -18.05 4.19 -2.29
C GLU A 145 -18.73 3.44 -1.14
N ARG A 146 -18.86 2.11 -1.24
CA ARG A 146 -19.37 1.27 -0.14
C ARG A 146 -18.48 1.35 1.09
N LEU A 147 -17.17 1.22 0.93
CA LEU A 147 -16.20 1.30 2.03
C LEU A 147 -16.20 2.69 2.67
N ARG A 148 -16.22 3.74 1.87
CA ARG A 148 -16.26 5.14 2.36
C ARG A 148 -17.53 5.39 3.15
N ARG A 149 -18.68 4.95 2.65
CA ARG A 149 -19.96 5.09 3.33
C ARG A 149 -20.04 4.29 4.63
N ALA A 150 -19.53 3.05 4.61
CA ALA A 150 -19.60 2.16 5.76
C ALA A 150 -18.64 2.55 6.89
N TRP A 151 -17.48 3.10 6.56
CA TRP A 151 -16.43 3.40 7.54
C TRP A 151 -16.29 4.89 7.86
N GLY A 152 -16.92 5.77 7.11
CA GLY A 152 -17.00 7.20 7.38
C GLY A 152 -15.63 7.81 7.72
N ASP A 153 -15.54 8.49 8.85
CA ASP A 153 -14.33 9.19 9.31
C ASP A 153 -13.13 8.28 9.55
N SER A 154 -13.34 6.96 9.66
CA SER A 154 -12.21 6.02 9.71
C SER A 154 -11.41 5.99 8.41
N VAL A 155 -12.00 6.39 7.27
CA VAL A 155 -11.30 6.58 6.00
C VAL A 155 -10.66 7.97 6.01
N THR A 156 -9.41 8.05 6.41
CA THR A 156 -8.70 9.32 6.58
C THR A 156 -8.14 9.89 5.29
N ARG A 157 -8.00 9.06 4.26
CA ARG A 157 -7.50 9.48 2.93
C ARG A 157 -8.02 8.59 1.82
N HIS A 158 -8.35 9.19 0.70
CA HIS A 158 -8.62 8.49 -0.56
C HIS A 158 -7.76 9.12 -1.67
N ARG A 159 -7.13 8.27 -2.47
CA ARG A 159 -6.41 8.65 -3.68
C ARG A 159 -6.95 7.85 -4.85
N ASP A 160 -7.46 8.55 -5.84
CA ASP A 160 -7.99 7.98 -7.07
C ASP A 160 -6.92 8.09 -8.17
N TYR A 161 -6.05 7.09 -8.23
CA TYR A 161 -5.08 6.98 -9.32
C TYR A 161 -5.67 6.40 -10.61
N VAL A 162 -6.98 6.15 -10.66
CA VAL A 162 -7.67 5.83 -11.91
C VAL A 162 -8.00 7.10 -12.66
N ALA A 163 -8.58 8.09 -11.96
CA ALA A 163 -8.87 9.41 -12.52
C ALA A 163 -7.60 10.25 -12.71
N GLU A 164 -6.66 10.17 -11.75
CA GLU A 164 -5.38 10.91 -11.78
C GLU A 164 -4.20 9.93 -11.73
N PRO A 165 -3.83 9.29 -12.84
CA PRO A 165 -2.74 8.31 -12.87
C PRO A 165 -1.40 8.96 -12.54
N LYS A 166 -0.50 8.16 -11.95
CA LYS A 166 0.89 8.61 -11.81
C LYS A 166 1.55 8.73 -13.19
N GLU A 167 2.57 9.57 -13.31
CA GLU A 167 3.38 9.73 -14.53
C GLU A 167 3.96 8.41 -15.06
N THR A 168 4.17 7.45 -14.18
CA THR A 168 4.61 6.09 -14.53
C THR A 168 3.52 5.22 -15.17
N GLY A 169 2.27 5.67 -15.16
CA GLY A 169 1.10 4.92 -15.63
C GLY A 169 0.39 4.11 -14.53
N TYR A 170 0.86 4.15 -13.28
CA TYR A 170 0.23 3.42 -12.17
C TYR A 170 -1.23 3.87 -11.95
N ARG A 171 -2.15 2.90 -11.86
CA ARG A 171 -3.58 3.12 -11.57
C ARG A 171 -4.04 2.19 -10.44
N ALA A 172 -4.84 2.72 -9.54
CA ALA A 172 -5.54 2.02 -8.47
C ALA A 172 -6.36 3.01 -7.64
N HIS A 173 -7.29 2.55 -6.82
CA HIS A 173 -7.74 3.33 -5.66
C HIS A 173 -6.94 2.95 -4.43
N HIS A 174 -6.52 3.94 -3.67
CA HIS A 174 -5.92 3.77 -2.36
C HIS A 174 -6.78 4.44 -1.29
N LEU A 175 -7.23 3.67 -0.32
CA LEU A 175 -7.88 4.17 0.88
C LEU A 175 -6.94 3.96 2.07
N ILE A 176 -6.79 4.98 2.90
CA ILE A 176 -6.13 4.84 4.21
C ILE A 176 -7.21 4.81 5.27
N VAL A 177 -7.26 3.74 6.02
CA VAL A 177 -8.21 3.53 7.11
C VAL A 177 -7.47 3.50 8.42
N ARG A 178 -7.95 4.23 9.43
CA ARG A 178 -7.40 4.15 10.79
C ARG A 178 -8.25 3.23 11.65
N ARG A 179 -7.58 2.28 12.29
CA ARG A 179 -8.13 1.38 13.31
C ARG A 179 -7.14 1.28 14.46
N ASP A 180 -7.61 1.47 15.69
CA ASP A 180 -6.77 1.45 16.90
C ASP A 180 -5.51 2.32 16.76
N ALA A 181 -5.67 3.54 16.25
CA ALA A 181 -4.63 4.52 15.93
C ALA A 181 -3.65 4.09 14.80
N LEU A 182 -3.75 2.88 14.25
CA LEU A 182 -2.88 2.38 13.18
C LEU A 182 -3.49 2.62 11.80
N PRO A 183 -2.73 3.16 10.84
CA PRO A 183 -3.17 3.30 9.45
C PRO A 183 -3.02 1.98 8.69
N VAL A 184 -4.02 1.60 7.91
CA VAL A 184 -3.98 0.44 7.02
C VAL A 184 -4.33 0.90 5.60
N GLU A 185 -3.48 0.60 4.64
CA GLU A 185 -3.71 0.90 3.23
C GLU A 185 -4.58 -0.18 2.59
N ILE A 186 -5.64 0.25 1.89
CA ILE A 186 -6.46 -0.62 1.07
C ILE A 186 -6.23 -0.26 -0.39
N GLN A 187 -5.77 -1.22 -1.18
CA GLN A 187 -5.58 -1.07 -2.62
C GLN A 187 -6.69 -1.82 -3.35
N ILE A 188 -7.44 -1.10 -4.17
CA ILE A 188 -8.48 -1.67 -5.01
C ILE A 188 -8.06 -1.49 -6.46
N ARG A 189 -8.01 -2.58 -7.22
CA ARG A 189 -7.50 -2.63 -8.60
C ARG A 189 -8.42 -3.45 -9.49
N THR A 190 -8.44 -3.12 -10.79
CA THR A 190 -8.89 -4.08 -11.79
C THR A 190 -7.83 -5.17 -12.04
N ASP A 191 -8.19 -6.23 -12.75
CA ASP A 191 -7.26 -7.29 -13.13
C ASP A 191 -6.07 -6.73 -13.92
N TYR A 192 -6.31 -5.79 -14.83
CA TYR A 192 -5.25 -5.18 -15.66
C TYR A 192 -4.35 -4.24 -14.88
N GLN A 193 -4.91 -3.43 -13.99
CA GLN A 193 -4.14 -2.60 -13.06
C GLN A 193 -3.26 -3.46 -12.17
N HIS A 194 -3.79 -4.62 -11.74
CA HIS A 194 -3.04 -5.58 -10.94
C HIS A 194 -1.92 -6.25 -11.74
N ARG A 195 -2.22 -6.69 -12.97
CA ARG A 195 -1.25 -7.30 -13.89
C ARG A 195 -0.11 -6.34 -14.20
N TRP A 196 -0.42 -5.10 -14.58
CA TRP A 196 0.58 -4.06 -14.79
C TRP A 196 1.49 -3.88 -13.57
N ALA A 197 0.91 -3.71 -12.38
CA ALA A 197 1.68 -3.48 -11.17
C ALA A 197 2.61 -4.66 -10.82
N ARG A 198 2.19 -5.91 -11.09
CA ARG A 198 3.03 -7.10 -10.90
C ARG A 198 4.18 -7.17 -11.90
N THR A 199 3.92 -6.82 -13.16
CA THR A 199 4.95 -6.80 -14.21
C THR A 199 6.03 -5.77 -13.86
N VAL A 200 5.64 -4.57 -13.43
CA VAL A 200 6.59 -3.54 -12.96
C VAL A 200 7.36 -4.02 -11.73
N GLU A 201 6.70 -4.64 -10.74
CA GLU A 201 7.37 -5.17 -9.53
C GLU A 201 8.41 -6.24 -9.86
N ALA A 202 8.12 -7.13 -10.82
CA ALA A 202 9.06 -8.14 -11.27
C ALA A 202 10.29 -7.51 -11.95
N GLU A 203 10.06 -6.50 -12.79
CA GLU A 203 11.14 -5.79 -13.48
C GLU A 203 11.99 -4.93 -12.53
N GLU A 204 11.38 -4.29 -11.52
CA GLU A 204 12.09 -3.61 -10.44
C GLU A 204 13.07 -4.54 -9.71
N ILE A 205 12.61 -5.77 -9.41
CA ILE A 205 13.46 -6.78 -8.74
C ILE A 205 14.62 -7.18 -9.66
N ARG A 206 14.34 -7.42 -10.95
CA ARG A 206 15.34 -7.85 -11.93
C ARG A 206 16.43 -6.79 -12.16
N ARG A 207 16.04 -5.51 -12.20
CA ARG A 207 16.94 -4.38 -12.50
C ARG A 207 17.56 -3.72 -11.25
N GLY A 208 17.00 -3.97 -10.07
CA GLY A 208 17.39 -3.25 -8.85
C GLY A 208 17.02 -1.77 -8.86
N THR A 209 16.03 -1.36 -9.67
CA THR A 209 15.56 0.03 -9.84
C THR A 209 14.13 0.21 -9.32
N LEU A 210 13.68 1.46 -9.15
CA LEU A 210 12.35 1.80 -8.64
C LEU A 210 11.48 2.41 -9.74
N LEU A 211 11.10 1.57 -10.72
CA LEU A 211 10.32 1.96 -11.89
C LEU A 211 8.98 2.62 -11.54
N LYS A 212 8.31 2.17 -10.46
CA LYS A 212 7.07 2.79 -9.96
C LYS A 212 7.24 4.21 -9.44
N ASP A 213 8.45 4.56 -9.06
CA ASP A 213 8.82 5.89 -8.60
C ASP A 213 9.45 6.74 -9.73
N GLY A 214 9.47 6.20 -10.98
CA GLY A 214 9.99 6.90 -12.16
C GLY A 214 11.51 6.78 -12.32
N GLU A 215 12.17 5.93 -11.53
CA GLU A 215 13.61 5.70 -11.64
C GLU A 215 13.90 4.57 -12.64
N GLY A 216 14.83 4.78 -13.56
CA GLY A 216 15.26 3.75 -14.50
C GLY A 216 15.44 4.26 -15.92
N ASP A 217 15.71 3.34 -16.82
CA ASP A 217 15.91 3.61 -18.23
C ASP A 217 14.64 4.18 -18.89
N ALA A 218 14.82 5.23 -19.72
CA ALA A 218 13.71 5.94 -20.35
C ALA A 218 12.85 5.06 -21.24
N GLN A 219 13.48 4.10 -21.98
CA GLN A 219 12.78 3.17 -22.86
C GLN A 219 11.93 2.19 -22.04
N VAL A 220 12.45 1.71 -20.91
CA VAL A 220 11.72 0.83 -19.99
C VAL A 220 10.53 1.56 -19.39
N LEU A 221 10.70 2.79 -18.96
CA LEU A 221 9.61 3.62 -18.44
C LEU A 221 8.55 3.91 -19.51
N ALA A 222 8.97 4.14 -20.77
CA ALA A 222 8.06 4.32 -21.89
C ALA A 222 7.24 3.05 -22.17
N THR A 223 7.88 1.87 -22.16
CA THR A 223 7.21 0.58 -22.29
C THR A 223 6.14 0.39 -21.22
N PHE A 224 6.45 0.67 -19.95
CA PHE A 224 5.46 0.53 -18.87
C PHE A 224 4.32 1.55 -18.97
N ARG A 225 4.57 2.75 -19.47
CA ARG A 225 3.50 3.72 -19.76
C ARG A 225 2.57 3.23 -20.89
N ALA A 226 3.14 2.66 -21.95
CA ALA A 226 2.36 2.07 -23.05
C ALA A 226 1.50 0.89 -22.56
N LEU A 227 2.05 0.01 -21.73
CA LEU A 227 1.30 -1.09 -21.10
C LEU A 227 0.16 -0.57 -20.20
N ALA A 228 0.41 0.49 -19.42
CA ALA A 228 -0.60 1.10 -18.57
C ALA A 228 -1.73 1.73 -19.40
N GLN A 229 -1.40 2.35 -20.54
CA GLN A 229 -2.37 2.92 -21.47
C GLN A 229 -3.24 1.83 -22.10
N ALA A 230 -2.64 0.74 -22.60
CA ALA A 230 -3.39 -0.40 -23.14
C ALA A 230 -4.35 -1.00 -22.09
N GLY A 231 -3.89 -1.14 -20.83
CA GLY A 231 -4.75 -1.59 -19.74
C GLY A 231 -5.92 -0.64 -19.44
N ALA A 232 -5.68 0.68 -19.49
CA ALA A 232 -6.73 1.67 -19.29
C ALA A 232 -7.76 1.65 -20.44
N GLU A 233 -7.32 1.46 -21.67
CA GLU A 233 -8.20 1.34 -22.85
C GLU A 233 -9.06 0.07 -22.76
N PHE A 234 -8.50 -1.03 -22.28
CA PHE A 234 -9.26 -2.23 -22.03
C PHE A 234 -10.30 -2.07 -20.93
N ASP A 235 -9.89 -1.52 -19.78
CA ASP A 235 -10.79 -1.20 -18.66
C ASP A 235 -11.92 -0.24 -19.07
N ALA A 236 -11.68 0.64 -20.06
CA ALA A 236 -12.66 1.56 -20.64
C ALA A 236 -13.53 0.93 -21.74
N GLY A 237 -13.30 -0.35 -22.11
CA GLY A 237 -14.02 -1.02 -23.19
C GLY A 237 -13.63 -0.59 -24.61
N LEU A 238 -12.49 0.10 -24.78
CA LEU A 238 -11.99 0.53 -26.09
C LEU A 238 -11.21 -0.58 -26.83
N ILE A 239 -10.79 -1.61 -26.12
CA ILE A 239 -10.25 -2.85 -26.68
C ILE A 239 -11.33 -3.91 -26.57
N ALA A 240 -11.67 -4.55 -27.69
CA ALA A 240 -12.87 -5.35 -27.84
C ALA A 240 -12.94 -6.60 -26.96
N ASN A 241 -11.79 -7.23 -26.69
CA ASN A 241 -11.75 -8.48 -25.92
C ASN A 241 -10.34 -8.75 -25.35
N GLU A 242 -10.28 -9.73 -24.45
CA GLU A 242 -9.05 -10.11 -23.75
C GLU A 242 -7.98 -10.66 -24.69
N THR A 243 -8.36 -11.34 -25.77
CA THR A 243 -7.40 -11.86 -26.77
C THR A 243 -6.65 -10.73 -27.44
N GLU A 244 -7.36 -9.70 -27.89
CA GLU A 244 -6.77 -8.51 -28.51
C GLU A 244 -5.89 -7.75 -27.50
N PHE A 245 -6.36 -7.60 -26.26
CA PHE A 245 -5.56 -7.00 -25.20
C PHE A 245 -4.27 -7.77 -24.96
N ASN A 246 -4.32 -9.10 -24.81
CA ASN A 246 -3.15 -9.93 -24.57
C ASN A 246 -2.14 -9.87 -25.72
N ARG A 247 -2.62 -9.84 -26.97
CA ARG A 247 -1.78 -9.63 -28.15
C ARG A 247 -1.06 -8.28 -28.05
N ARG A 248 -1.80 -7.18 -27.90
CA ARG A 248 -1.24 -5.82 -27.81
C ARG A 248 -0.26 -5.67 -26.64
N PHE A 249 -0.59 -6.24 -25.49
CA PHE A 249 0.28 -6.25 -24.33
C PHE A 249 1.61 -6.96 -24.60
N SER A 250 1.54 -8.09 -25.31
CA SER A 250 2.74 -8.85 -25.71
C SER A 250 3.58 -8.12 -26.75
N ASP A 251 2.94 -7.46 -27.72
CA ASP A 251 3.63 -6.68 -28.77
C ASP A 251 4.40 -5.51 -28.14
N ILE A 252 3.79 -4.79 -27.18
CA ILE A 252 4.45 -3.72 -26.44
C ILE A 252 5.68 -4.27 -25.68
N LEU A 253 5.57 -5.42 -25.02
CA LEU A 253 6.70 -6.03 -24.30
C LEU A 253 7.86 -6.43 -25.23
N ARG A 254 7.57 -6.80 -26.47
CA ARG A 254 8.58 -7.12 -27.49
C ARG A 254 9.14 -5.89 -28.19
N GLY A 255 8.54 -4.73 -28.01
CA GLY A 255 8.90 -3.51 -28.73
C GLY A 255 8.41 -3.48 -30.17
N GLU A 256 7.32 -4.20 -30.46
CA GLU A 256 6.70 -4.35 -31.80
C GLU A 256 5.44 -3.48 -31.97
N ALA A 257 5.10 -2.65 -30.97
CA ALA A 257 3.92 -1.79 -30.94
C ALA A 257 4.22 -0.32 -31.17
#